data_3f21bad431be72d2c8e4c00569222796
#
_entry.id   3f21bad431be72d2c8e4c00569222796
#
_cell.length_a   1.000
_cell.length_b   1.000
_cell.length_c   1.000
_cell.angle_alpha   90.00
_cell.angle_beta   90.00
_cell.angle_gamma   90.00
#
_symmetry.space_group_name_H-M   'P 1'
#
loop_
_entity.id
_entity.type
_entity.pdbx_description
1 polymer ?
#
loop_
_entity_poly.entity_id
_entity_poly.type
_entity_poly.pdbx_seq_one_letter_code
_entity_poly.pdbx_strand_id
1 'polypeptide(L)'
;QELTDLPQGYTVPEGRTKPWGTAHAVLAARKLADGPIAVINADDYYGPGAFQTMYEFLAKAEAQAETAANAQREAAAAQTRQAQPARQHYCMVGYEIENTLTENGFVSRGVCETDASGMLTGITERTKIRWQGEKIVYTDDDGAVLGEIPRGQIVSMNFWGFPASMLREMEAGFPAVLDKILAENPLKGEYFLPGVVDRLLHEGKADVKVLRSRDRWYGVTYKEDKGSVVNALQSMKDKGEYPDKIWK
;
A
#
# COMPACT_ATOMS: atom_id res chain seq x y z
N GLN A 1 4.59 15.09 -8.14
CA GLN A 1 5.82 14.89 -7.33
C GLN A 1 6.99 15.57 -8.03
N GLU A 2 7.58 16.57 -7.39
CA GLU A 2 8.76 17.25 -7.89
C GLU A 2 9.97 16.98 -6.99
N LEU A 3 11.18 16.95 -7.56
CA LEU A 3 12.41 16.72 -6.78
C LEU A 3 12.65 17.83 -5.76
N THR A 4 12.17 19.03 -6.04
CA THR A 4 12.32 20.24 -5.20
C THR A 4 11.27 20.35 -4.08
N ASP A 5 10.24 19.48 -4.05
CA ASP A 5 9.24 19.46 -2.96
C ASP A 5 9.86 18.79 -1.71
N LEU A 6 10.77 19.51 -1.08
CA LEU A 6 11.54 19.09 0.09
C LEU A 6 11.20 19.96 1.31
N PRO A 7 11.42 19.44 2.53
CA PRO A 7 11.33 20.24 3.74
C PRO A 7 12.31 21.42 3.72
N GLN A 8 12.00 22.45 4.49
CA GLN A 8 12.88 23.61 4.61
C GLN A 8 14.31 23.22 5.07
N GLY A 9 15.31 23.76 4.38
CA GLY A 9 16.74 23.50 4.67
C GLY A 9 17.35 22.37 3.86
N TYR A 10 16.56 21.63 3.07
CA TYR A 10 17.07 20.59 2.19
C TYR A 10 17.17 21.07 0.74
N THR A 11 18.15 20.53 0.03
CA THR A 11 18.37 20.81 -1.40
C THR A 11 18.51 19.49 -2.16
N VAL A 12 18.16 19.51 -3.43
CA VAL A 12 18.33 18.34 -4.32
C VAL A 12 19.82 18.12 -4.57
N PRO A 13 20.38 16.92 -4.31
CA PRO A 13 21.77 16.59 -4.63
C PRO A 13 22.05 16.76 -6.11
N GLU A 14 23.25 17.26 -6.43
CA GLU A 14 23.72 17.34 -7.81
C GLU A 14 23.69 15.95 -8.48
N GLY A 15 23.15 15.88 -9.68
CA GLY A 15 23.01 14.65 -10.46
C GLY A 15 21.84 13.74 -10.07
N ARG A 16 21.05 14.09 -9.05
CA ARG A 16 19.85 13.30 -8.72
C ARG A 16 18.74 13.56 -9.74
N THR A 17 18.31 12.51 -10.42
CA THR A 17 17.15 12.50 -11.32
C THR A 17 16.02 11.60 -10.80
N LYS A 18 16.33 10.70 -9.86
CA LYS A 18 15.35 9.76 -9.31
C LYS A 18 14.39 10.45 -8.34
N PRO A 19 13.06 10.23 -8.45
CA PRO A 19 12.08 10.68 -7.47
C PRO A 19 12.39 10.18 -6.05
N TRP A 20 11.82 10.86 -5.05
CA TRP A 20 12.10 10.56 -3.63
C TRP A 20 11.35 9.34 -3.09
N GLY A 21 10.58 8.65 -3.90
CA GLY A 21 9.90 7.40 -3.56
C GLY A 21 8.41 7.54 -3.33
N THR A 22 7.76 6.42 -3.00
CA THR A 22 6.29 6.30 -2.96
C THR A 22 5.64 7.08 -1.83
N ALA A 23 6.25 7.20 -0.65
CA ALA A 23 5.73 8.04 0.42
C ALA A 23 5.77 9.53 0.05
N HIS A 24 6.84 9.99 -0.62
CA HIS A 24 6.91 11.36 -1.10
C HIS A 24 5.88 11.64 -2.21
N ALA A 25 5.57 10.64 -3.07
CA ALA A 25 4.50 10.77 -4.05
C ALA A 25 3.14 11.00 -3.38
N VAL A 26 2.84 10.28 -2.29
CA VAL A 26 1.62 10.51 -1.49
C VAL A 26 1.62 11.88 -0.84
N LEU A 27 2.75 12.33 -0.30
CA LEU A 27 2.89 13.69 0.28
C LEU A 27 2.63 14.79 -0.74
N ALA A 28 2.94 14.59 -2.02
CA ALA A 28 2.65 15.58 -3.07
C ALA A 28 1.15 15.90 -3.19
N ALA A 29 0.27 14.94 -2.79
CA ALA A 29 -1.18 15.12 -2.78
C ALA A 29 -1.74 15.67 -1.44
N ARG A 30 -0.89 15.95 -0.43
CA ARG A 30 -1.32 16.30 0.94
C ARG A 30 -2.30 17.48 1.03
N LYS A 31 -2.20 18.43 0.12
CA LYS A 31 -3.09 19.61 0.09
C LYS A 31 -4.47 19.33 -0.51
N LEU A 32 -4.65 18.18 -1.14
CA LEU A 32 -5.89 17.76 -1.79
C LEU A 32 -6.67 16.73 -0.96
N ALA A 33 -6.04 16.16 0.06
CA ALA A 33 -6.65 15.15 0.90
C ALA A 33 -7.20 15.79 2.19
N ASP A 34 -8.51 15.80 2.32
CA ASP A 34 -9.28 16.34 3.44
C ASP A 34 -9.94 15.26 4.30
N GLY A 35 -9.79 13.98 3.94
CA GLY A 35 -10.35 12.81 4.62
C GLY A 35 -9.44 11.59 4.50
N PRO A 36 -9.97 10.39 4.79
CA PRO A 36 -9.26 9.13 4.58
C PRO A 36 -8.82 8.97 3.13
N ILE A 37 -7.66 8.34 2.93
CA ILE A 37 -7.08 8.14 1.61
C ILE A 37 -6.84 6.66 1.31
N ALA A 38 -7.07 6.27 0.07
CA ALA A 38 -6.61 5.01 -0.48
C ALA A 38 -5.43 5.27 -1.43
N VAL A 39 -4.38 4.47 -1.32
CA VAL A 39 -3.17 4.56 -2.15
C VAL A 39 -3.05 3.30 -2.99
N ILE A 40 -2.92 3.47 -4.29
CA ILE A 40 -2.78 2.38 -5.28
C ILE A 40 -1.65 2.71 -6.27
N ASN A 41 -1.19 1.70 -6.99
CA ASN A 41 -0.40 1.92 -8.19
C ASN A 41 -1.33 2.31 -9.34
N ALA A 42 -0.96 3.31 -10.13
CA ALA A 42 -1.82 3.87 -11.17
C ALA A 42 -1.96 2.99 -12.42
N ASP A 43 -1.08 2.02 -12.58
CA ASP A 43 -0.96 1.11 -13.72
C ASP A 43 -1.48 -0.31 -13.42
N ASP A 44 -2.06 -0.52 -12.23
CA ASP A 44 -2.60 -1.81 -11.78
C ASP A 44 -4.13 -1.81 -11.77
N TYR A 45 -4.72 -2.98 -12.04
CA TYR A 45 -6.14 -3.25 -11.89
C TYR A 45 -6.39 -4.06 -10.63
N TYR A 46 -7.19 -3.53 -9.72
CA TYR A 46 -7.40 -4.10 -8.38
C TYR A 46 -8.74 -4.84 -8.22
N GLY A 47 -9.69 -4.60 -9.11
CA GLY A 47 -11.03 -5.16 -9.05
C GLY A 47 -12.03 -4.34 -8.20
N PRO A 48 -13.34 -4.37 -8.54
CA PRO A 48 -14.35 -3.56 -7.88
C PRO A 48 -14.60 -3.97 -6.43
N GLY A 49 -14.50 -5.25 -6.10
CA GLY A 49 -14.69 -5.75 -4.74
C GLY A 49 -13.61 -5.27 -3.79
N ALA A 50 -12.36 -5.14 -4.26
CA ALA A 50 -11.26 -4.59 -3.48
C ALA A 50 -11.51 -3.12 -3.12
N PHE A 51 -11.97 -2.30 -4.08
CA PHE A 51 -12.33 -0.90 -3.83
C PHE A 51 -13.51 -0.76 -2.88
N GLN A 52 -14.53 -1.59 -3.03
CA GLN A 52 -15.68 -1.59 -2.13
C GLN A 52 -15.25 -1.92 -0.69
N THR A 53 -14.48 -2.99 -0.51
CA THR A 53 -13.96 -3.42 0.81
C THR A 53 -13.11 -2.33 1.46
N MET A 54 -12.26 -1.66 0.69
CA MET A 54 -11.45 -0.53 1.13
C MET A 54 -12.33 0.65 1.57
N TYR A 55 -13.30 1.04 0.75
CA TYR A 55 -14.22 2.13 1.04
C TYR A 55 -15.02 1.88 2.32
N GLU A 56 -15.60 0.68 2.48
CA GLU A 56 -16.37 0.32 3.65
C GLU A 56 -15.55 0.39 4.94
N PHE A 57 -14.29 -0.03 4.89
CA PHE A 57 -13.39 0.07 6.03
C PHE A 57 -13.07 1.53 6.37
N LEU A 58 -12.68 2.34 5.40
CA LEU A 58 -12.30 3.73 5.61
C LEU A 58 -13.48 4.58 6.09
N ALA A 59 -14.65 4.42 5.50
CA ALA A 59 -15.88 5.13 5.92
C ALA A 59 -16.27 4.79 7.37
N LYS A 60 -16.14 3.52 7.76
CA LYS A 60 -16.40 3.09 9.14
C LYS A 60 -15.36 3.67 10.11
N ALA A 61 -14.08 3.66 9.74
CA ALA A 61 -13.00 4.21 10.55
C ALA A 61 -13.16 5.71 10.76
N GLU A 62 -13.58 6.45 9.73
CA GLU A 62 -13.85 7.88 9.80
C GLU A 62 -15.00 8.19 10.77
N ALA A 63 -16.14 7.49 10.65
CA ALA A 63 -17.27 7.66 11.54
C ALA A 63 -16.91 7.36 13.01
N GLN A 64 -16.05 6.37 13.26
CA GLN A 64 -15.54 6.07 14.59
C GLN A 64 -14.61 7.16 15.12
N ALA A 65 -13.74 7.71 14.27
CA ALA A 65 -12.84 8.80 14.63
C ALA A 65 -13.61 10.09 14.97
N GLU A 66 -14.64 10.43 14.22
CA GLU A 66 -15.52 11.58 14.51
C GLU A 66 -16.24 11.40 15.85
N THR A 67 -16.79 10.21 16.11
CA THR A 67 -17.46 9.90 17.39
C THR A 67 -16.49 10.04 18.56
N ALA A 68 -15.26 9.51 18.43
CA ALA A 68 -14.22 9.61 19.45
C ALA A 68 -13.77 11.05 19.65
N ALA A 69 -13.63 11.84 18.59
CA ALA A 69 -13.25 13.26 18.68
C ALA A 69 -14.33 14.10 19.39
N ASN A 70 -15.62 13.83 19.13
CA ASN A 70 -16.73 14.49 19.81
C ASN A 70 -16.76 14.15 21.31
N ALA A 71 -16.59 12.87 21.67
CA ALA A 71 -16.50 12.44 23.06
C ALA A 71 -15.30 13.07 23.79
N GLN A 72 -14.15 13.22 23.12
CA GLN A 72 -12.97 13.90 23.68
C GLN A 72 -13.21 15.40 23.89
N ARG A 73 -13.90 16.08 22.98
CA ARG A 73 -14.28 17.50 23.14
C ARG A 73 -15.20 17.68 24.33
N GLU A 74 -16.17 16.82 24.52
CA GLU A 74 -17.08 16.83 25.68
C GLU A 74 -16.33 16.57 26.99
N ALA A 75 -15.39 15.60 27.02
CA ALA A 75 -14.55 15.29 28.17
C ALA A 75 -13.54 16.40 28.48
N ALA A 76 -12.97 17.07 27.50
CA ALA A 76 -12.08 18.21 27.64
C ALA A 76 -12.80 19.43 28.23
N ALA A 77 -14.08 19.64 27.86
CA ALA A 77 -14.93 20.67 28.47
C ALA A 77 -15.22 20.38 29.97
N ALA A 78 -15.12 19.12 30.39
CA ALA A 78 -15.31 18.66 31.76
C ALA A 78 -14.00 18.59 32.59
N GLN A 79 -12.88 19.14 32.13
CA GLN A 79 -11.56 19.18 32.83
C GLN A 79 -10.98 17.83 33.27
N THR A 80 -10.96 16.81 32.42
CA THR A 80 -10.41 15.53 32.82
C THR A 80 -9.40 14.97 31.78
N ARG A 81 -8.15 14.77 32.28
CA ARG A 81 -7.03 13.98 31.76
C ARG A 81 -6.55 14.21 30.30
N GLN A 82 -5.23 14.43 30.20
CA GLN A 82 -4.46 14.24 28.92
C GLN A 82 -4.68 12.84 28.39
N ALA A 83 -5.43 12.72 27.28
CA ALA A 83 -5.56 11.47 26.56
C ALA A 83 -4.26 11.21 25.81
N GLN A 84 -3.70 10.00 25.94
CA GLN A 84 -2.64 9.54 25.04
C GLN A 84 -3.20 9.55 23.60
N PRO A 85 -2.37 9.89 22.60
CA PRO A 85 -2.81 9.83 21.21
C PRO A 85 -3.31 8.42 20.90
N ALA A 86 -4.54 8.33 20.38
CA ALA A 86 -5.14 7.05 20.01
C ALA A 86 -4.32 6.38 18.90
N ARG A 87 -4.14 5.07 19.03
CA ARG A 87 -3.49 4.24 18.01
C ARG A 87 -4.22 4.40 16.68
N GLN A 88 -3.47 4.58 15.61
CA GLN A 88 -4.01 4.75 14.26
C GLN A 88 -4.37 3.39 13.65
N HIS A 89 -5.54 3.29 13.04
CA HIS A 89 -5.99 2.07 12.37
C HIS A 89 -5.88 2.22 10.86
N TYR A 90 -4.92 1.49 10.28
CA TYR A 90 -4.68 1.41 8.84
C TYR A 90 -5.27 0.13 8.29
N CYS A 91 -5.37 0.06 6.99
CA CYS A 91 -5.69 -1.18 6.32
C CYS A 91 -4.90 -1.36 5.02
N MET A 92 -4.87 -2.58 4.54
CA MET A 92 -4.42 -2.91 3.20
C MET A 92 -5.32 -3.99 2.61
N VAL A 93 -5.53 -3.96 1.31
CA VAL A 93 -6.20 -5.07 0.61
C VAL A 93 -5.13 -6.09 0.23
N GLY A 94 -5.28 -7.29 0.77
CA GLY A 94 -4.46 -8.46 0.44
C GLY A 94 -5.16 -9.35 -0.57
N TYR A 95 -4.36 -9.94 -1.45
CA TYR A 95 -4.81 -10.85 -2.50
C TYR A 95 -4.22 -12.24 -2.25
N GLU A 96 -4.95 -13.28 -2.61
CA GLU A 96 -4.39 -14.62 -2.69
C GLU A 96 -3.31 -14.63 -3.78
N ILE A 97 -2.15 -15.20 -3.47
CA ILE A 97 -0.97 -15.11 -4.33
C ILE A 97 -1.23 -15.61 -5.76
N GLU A 98 -1.99 -16.70 -5.90
CA GLU A 98 -2.36 -17.27 -7.20
C GLU A 98 -3.15 -16.30 -8.10
N ASN A 99 -3.84 -15.32 -7.52
CA ASN A 99 -4.58 -14.28 -8.23
C ASN A 99 -3.69 -13.10 -8.67
N THR A 100 -2.39 -13.17 -8.41
CA THR A 100 -1.41 -12.09 -8.71
C THR A 100 -0.24 -12.54 -9.56
N LEU A 101 -0.22 -13.81 -9.99
CA LEU A 101 0.87 -14.38 -10.78
C LEU A 101 0.60 -14.21 -12.29
N THR A 102 1.68 -14.16 -13.05
CA THR A 102 1.69 -14.24 -14.51
C THR A 102 2.24 -15.58 -14.97
N GLU A 103 1.86 -16.00 -16.17
CA GLU A 103 2.45 -17.16 -16.86
C GLU A 103 3.72 -16.79 -17.63
N ASN A 104 4.01 -15.49 -17.79
CA ASN A 104 5.06 -14.97 -18.66
C ASN A 104 6.41 -14.75 -17.95
N GLY A 105 6.53 -15.11 -16.68
CA GLY A 105 7.79 -14.96 -15.94
C GLY A 105 7.64 -14.92 -14.43
N PHE A 106 8.51 -14.16 -13.81
CA PHE A 106 8.59 -14.03 -12.36
C PHE A 106 7.93 -12.74 -11.89
N VAL A 107 7.40 -12.77 -10.68
CA VAL A 107 6.90 -11.58 -9.98
C VAL A 107 7.57 -11.42 -8.63
N SER A 108 7.51 -10.22 -8.07
CA SER A 108 7.89 -9.93 -6.67
C SER A 108 6.66 -9.54 -5.89
N ARG A 109 6.52 -10.07 -4.65
CA ARG A 109 5.35 -9.81 -3.80
C ARG A 109 5.75 -9.71 -2.34
N GLY A 110 5.12 -8.78 -1.64
CA GLY A 110 5.18 -8.75 -0.19
C GLY A 110 4.27 -9.81 0.41
N VAL A 111 4.84 -10.92 0.86
CA VAL A 111 4.12 -12.01 1.51
C VAL A 111 3.74 -11.56 2.91
N CYS A 112 2.43 -11.54 3.21
CA CYS A 112 1.88 -11.01 4.45
C CYS A 112 1.72 -12.12 5.51
N GLU A 113 2.09 -11.79 6.73
CA GLU A 113 1.78 -12.57 7.93
C GLU A 113 0.71 -11.84 8.72
N THR A 114 -0.28 -12.56 9.23
CA THR A 114 -1.37 -11.98 10.02
C THR A 114 -1.62 -12.79 11.28
N ASP A 115 -2.04 -12.12 12.33
CA ASP A 115 -2.57 -12.79 13.53
C ASP A 115 -3.98 -13.37 13.30
N ALA A 116 -4.51 -14.04 14.33
CA ALA A 116 -5.84 -14.65 14.28
C ALA A 116 -7.00 -13.65 14.07
N SER A 117 -6.78 -12.39 14.38
CA SER A 117 -7.73 -11.29 14.14
C SER A 117 -7.58 -10.67 12.75
N GLY A 118 -6.61 -11.13 11.96
CA GLY A 118 -6.29 -10.61 10.62
C GLY A 118 -5.58 -9.27 10.65
N MET A 119 -4.87 -8.97 11.74
CA MET A 119 -3.98 -7.82 11.80
C MET A 119 -2.62 -8.21 11.23
N LEU A 120 -2.01 -7.33 10.47
CA LEU A 120 -0.71 -7.52 9.87
C LEU A 120 0.36 -7.61 10.96
N THR A 121 1.14 -8.68 10.95
CA THR A 121 2.28 -8.90 11.86
C THR A 121 3.63 -8.82 11.16
N GLY A 122 3.64 -8.99 9.83
CA GLY A 122 4.85 -8.88 9.03
C GLY A 122 4.57 -8.89 7.53
N ILE A 123 5.49 -8.34 6.77
CA ILE A 123 5.54 -8.45 5.30
C ILE A 123 6.96 -8.83 4.92
N THR A 124 7.10 -9.92 4.20
CA THR A 124 8.38 -10.36 3.66
C THR A 124 8.36 -10.25 2.15
N GLU A 125 9.20 -9.39 1.59
CA GLU A 125 9.35 -9.31 0.13
C GLU A 125 9.98 -10.60 -0.39
N ARG A 126 9.29 -11.27 -1.30
CA ARG A 126 9.77 -12.42 -2.05
C ARG A 126 9.87 -12.05 -3.52
N THR A 127 11.01 -12.29 -4.08
CA THR A 127 11.30 -12.02 -5.50
C THR A 127 11.30 -13.32 -6.29
N LYS A 128 11.21 -13.21 -7.62
CA LYS A 128 11.26 -14.36 -8.54
C LYS A 128 10.28 -15.48 -8.19
N ILE A 129 9.05 -15.08 -7.85
CA ILE A 129 7.95 -15.98 -7.61
C ILE A 129 7.35 -16.43 -8.94
N ARG A 130 7.10 -17.72 -9.11
CA ARG A 130 6.49 -18.30 -10.30
C ARG A 130 5.73 -19.57 -10.02
N TRP A 131 4.93 -19.99 -10.96
CA TRP A 131 4.43 -21.36 -11.02
C TRP A 131 5.53 -22.35 -11.39
N GLN A 132 5.57 -23.49 -10.70
CA GLN A 132 6.36 -24.67 -11.04
C GLN A 132 5.45 -25.90 -10.94
N GLY A 133 4.82 -26.25 -12.07
CA GLY A 133 3.70 -27.18 -12.07
C GLY A 133 2.52 -26.62 -11.26
N GLU A 134 2.06 -27.37 -10.27
CA GLU A 134 0.97 -26.94 -9.38
C GLU A 134 1.41 -26.16 -8.14
N LYS A 135 2.73 -25.98 -7.96
CA LYS A 135 3.32 -25.29 -6.82
C LYS A 135 3.70 -23.86 -7.17
N ILE A 136 3.66 -23.00 -6.18
CA ILE A 136 4.18 -21.64 -6.26
C ILE A 136 5.51 -21.63 -5.53
N VAL A 137 6.58 -21.24 -6.22
CA VAL A 137 7.94 -21.22 -5.68
C VAL A 137 8.57 -19.86 -5.84
N TYR A 138 9.55 -19.54 -5.00
CA TYR A 138 10.44 -18.42 -5.19
C TYR A 138 11.89 -18.90 -5.29
N THR A 139 12.69 -18.21 -6.09
CA THR A 139 14.05 -18.65 -6.44
C THR A 139 15.06 -17.54 -6.18
N ASP A 140 16.34 -17.90 -6.15
CA ASP A 140 17.46 -16.97 -6.22
C ASP A 140 17.71 -16.48 -7.65
N ASP A 141 18.81 -15.74 -7.83
CA ASP A 141 19.21 -15.22 -9.13
C ASP A 141 19.66 -16.29 -10.11
N ASP A 142 20.14 -17.42 -9.64
CA ASP A 142 20.60 -18.56 -10.43
C ASP A 142 19.45 -19.54 -10.74
N GLY A 143 18.26 -19.31 -10.20
CA GLY A 143 17.05 -20.11 -10.43
C GLY A 143 16.90 -21.29 -9.48
N ALA A 144 17.75 -21.40 -8.45
CA ALA A 144 17.58 -22.42 -7.41
C ALA A 144 16.37 -22.09 -6.52
N VAL A 145 15.51 -23.08 -6.27
CA VAL A 145 14.32 -22.92 -5.44
C VAL A 145 14.74 -22.70 -3.99
N LEU A 146 14.40 -21.53 -3.44
CA LEU A 146 14.62 -21.17 -2.05
C LEU A 146 13.47 -21.61 -1.14
N GLY A 147 12.27 -21.79 -1.69
CA GLY A 147 11.12 -22.25 -0.93
C GLY A 147 9.82 -22.24 -1.73
N GLU A 148 8.76 -22.75 -1.08
CA GLU A 148 7.40 -22.77 -1.62
C GLU A 148 6.53 -21.75 -0.89
N ILE A 149 5.54 -21.20 -1.58
CA ILE A 149 4.50 -20.35 -1.00
C ILE A 149 3.19 -21.11 -1.14
N PRO A 150 2.46 -21.37 -0.05
CA PRO A 150 1.21 -22.11 -0.12
C PRO A 150 0.15 -21.30 -0.90
N ARG A 151 -0.76 -22.00 -1.59
CA ARG A 151 -1.94 -21.39 -2.19
C ARG A 151 -2.80 -20.73 -1.10
N GLY A 152 -3.46 -19.65 -1.44
CA GLY A 152 -4.24 -18.87 -0.48
C GLY A 152 -3.38 -17.98 0.43
N GLN A 153 -2.05 -18.00 0.28
CA GLN A 153 -1.17 -17.07 0.97
C GLN A 153 -1.51 -15.64 0.56
N ILE A 154 -1.71 -14.77 1.52
CA ILE A 154 -2.02 -13.36 1.26
C ILE A 154 -0.75 -12.59 0.94
N VAL A 155 -0.83 -11.79 -0.12
CA VAL A 155 0.24 -10.90 -0.55
C VAL A 155 -0.25 -9.46 -0.71
N SER A 156 0.66 -8.52 -0.51
CA SER A 156 0.45 -7.09 -0.74
C SER A 156 0.62 -6.77 -2.23
N MET A 157 -0.33 -5.98 -2.74
CA MET A 157 -0.28 -5.38 -4.08
C MET A 157 -0.24 -3.84 -4.00
N ASN A 158 0.28 -3.29 -2.90
CA ASN A 158 0.35 -1.85 -2.64
C ASN A 158 -1.00 -1.12 -2.61
N PHE A 159 -2.05 -1.82 -2.21
CA PHE A 159 -3.35 -1.19 -2.01
C PHE A 159 -3.56 -0.90 -0.52
N TRP A 160 -3.26 0.32 -0.12
CA TRP A 160 -3.27 0.77 1.26
C TRP A 160 -4.41 1.73 1.54
N GLY A 161 -4.94 1.71 2.76
CA GLY A 161 -5.94 2.65 3.26
C GLY A 161 -5.49 3.30 4.56
N PHE A 162 -5.62 4.62 4.63
CA PHE A 162 -5.14 5.42 5.74
C PHE A 162 -6.13 6.51 6.14
N PRO A 163 -6.21 6.87 7.43
CA PRO A 163 -6.82 8.13 7.84
C PRO A 163 -5.95 9.32 7.39
N ALA A 164 -6.52 10.50 7.28
CA ALA A 164 -5.81 11.74 6.90
C ALA A 164 -4.58 12.03 7.78
N SER A 165 -4.57 11.56 9.05
CA SER A 165 -3.44 11.71 9.96
C SER A 165 -2.15 11.06 9.47
N MET A 166 -2.22 10.06 8.60
CA MET A 166 -1.04 9.42 8.00
C MET A 166 -0.17 10.42 7.23
N LEU A 167 -0.78 11.39 6.55
CA LEU A 167 -0.04 12.44 5.83
C LEU A 167 0.85 13.26 6.76
N ARG A 168 0.37 13.56 7.98
CA ARG A 168 1.18 14.26 9.00
C ARG A 168 2.33 13.40 9.51
N GLU A 169 2.11 12.11 9.70
CA GLU A 169 3.17 11.16 10.09
C GLU A 169 4.23 11.00 9.00
N MET A 170 3.82 10.99 7.73
CA MET A 170 4.75 10.99 6.59
C MET A 170 5.56 12.29 6.55
N GLU A 171 4.90 13.44 6.67
CA GLU A 171 5.56 14.75 6.63
C GLU A 171 6.56 14.91 7.79
N ALA A 172 6.17 14.54 9.00
CA ALA A 172 7.03 14.60 10.17
C ALA A 172 8.22 13.62 10.10
N GLY A 173 8.04 12.45 9.48
CA GLY A 173 9.09 11.44 9.35
C GLY A 173 10.05 11.68 8.19
N PHE A 174 9.68 12.50 7.20
CA PHE A 174 10.47 12.67 5.98
C PHE A 174 11.86 13.26 6.22
N PRO A 175 12.06 14.30 7.06
CA PRO A 175 13.39 14.86 7.33
C PRO A 175 14.40 13.81 7.79
N ALA A 176 14.06 12.98 8.78
CA ALA A 176 14.97 11.96 9.30
C ALA A 176 15.36 10.90 8.27
N VAL A 177 14.42 10.51 7.38
CA VAL A 177 14.72 9.59 6.29
C VAL A 177 15.55 10.28 5.22
N LEU A 178 15.29 11.55 4.96
CA LEU A 178 16.06 12.34 3.99
C LEU A 178 17.51 12.51 4.42
N ASP A 179 17.79 12.78 5.72
CA ASP A 179 19.14 12.82 6.27
C ASP A 179 19.90 11.52 6.00
N LYS A 180 19.25 10.37 6.22
CA LYS A 180 19.81 9.05 5.94
C LYS A 180 20.06 8.85 4.44
N ILE A 181 19.11 9.21 3.59
CA ILE A 181 19.25 9.13 2.14
C ILE A 181 20.44 9.96 1.66
N LEU A 182 20.58 11.20 2.15
CA LEU A 182 21.64 12.09 1.76
C LEU A 182 23.02 11.59 2.20
N ALA A 183 23.10 10.92 3.34
CA ALA A 183 24.33 10.35 3.86
C ALA A 183 24.75 9.04 3.15
N GLU A 184 23.80 8.15 2.86
CA GLU A 184 24.10 6.78 2.41
C GLU A 184 23.93 6.58 0.89
N ASN A 185 22.90 7.20 0.29
CA ASN A 185 22.55 6.99 -1.12
C ASN A 185 21.85 8.22 -1.73
N PRO A 186 22.55 9.37 -1.86
CA PRO A 186 21.93 10.64 -2.23
C PRO A 186 21.28 10.65 -3.61
N LEU A 187 21.76 9.83 -4.55
CA LEU A 187 21.26 9.81 -5.93
C LEU A 187 20.07 8.85 -6.14
N LYS A 188 19.96 7.79 -5.32
CA LYS A 188 18.99 6.71 -5.57
C LYS A 188 18.14 6.33 -4.35
N GLY A 189 18.48 6.78 -3.14
CA GLY A 189 17.71 6.49 -1.93
C GLY A 189 16.26 6.97 -2.05
N GLU A 190 15.33 6.28 -1.42
CA GLU A 190 13.90 6.53 -1.55
C GLU A 190 13.19 6.50 -0.19
N TYR A 191 12.18 7.34 -0.04
CA TYR A 191 11.23 7.32 1.05
C TYR A 191 10.05 6.44 0.65
N PHE A 192 10.06 5.19 1.10
CA PHE A 192 9.05 4.19 0.73
C PHE A 192 7.84 4.23 1.67
N LEU A 193 6.63 4.13 1.11
CA LEU A 193 5.39 4.05 1.87
C LEU A 193 5.36 2.84 2.83
N PRO A 194 5.73 1.61 2.43
CA PRO A 194 5.80 0.49 3.36
C PRO A 194 6.75 0.73 4.53
N GLY A 195 7.87 1.45 4.32
CA GLY A 195 8.80 1.80 5.39
C GLY A 195 8.21 2.77 6.43
N VAL A 196 7.31 3.67 6.02
CA VAL A 196 6.57 4.52 6.95
C VAL A 196 5.61 3.68 7.80
N VAL A 197 4.88 2.77 7.17
CA VAL A 197 3.96 1.87 7.87
C VAL A 197 4.71 1.01 8.88
N ASP A 198 5.82 0.39 8.46
CA ASP A 198 6.65 -0.46 9.30
C ASP A 198 7.17 0.30 10.53
N ARG A 199 7.68 1.52 10.34
CA ARG A 199 8.10 2.40 11.46
C ARG A 199 6.97 2.63 12.45
N LEU A 200 5.77 3.00 11.98
CA LEU A 200 4.64 3.31 12.86
C LEU A 200 4.10 2.08 13.58
N LEU A 201 4.17 0.90 12.96
CA LEU A 201 3.88 -0.39 13.60
C LEU A 201 4.86 -0.66 14.74
N HIS A 202 6.17 -0.54 14.51
CA HIS A 202 7.21 -0.75 15.52
C HIS A 202 7.15 0.27 16.67
N GLU A 203 6.77 1.52 16.38
CA GLU A 203 6.54 2.55 17.38
C GLU A 203 5.24 2.34 18.19
N GLY A 204 4.42 1.34 17.84
CA GLY A 204 3.12 1.11 18.47
C GLY A 204 2.06 2.18 18.19
N LYS A 205 2.33 3.08 17.24
CA LYS A 205 1.44 4.20 16.87
C LYS A 205 0.32 3.79 15.94
N ALA A 206 0.50 2.69 15.21
CA ALA A 206 -0.47 2.18 14.25
C ALA A 206 -0.63 0.67 14.35
N ASP A 207 -1.71 0.19 13.77
CA ASP A 207 -1.92 -1.20 13.37
C ASP A 207 -2.50 -1.24 11.95
N VAL A 208 -2.41 -2.41 11.31
CA VAL A 208 -2.89 -2.59 9.94
C VAL A 208 -3.81 -3.78 9.88
N LYS A 209 -5.06 -3.56 9.49
CA LYS A 209 -6.01 -4.62 9.17
C LYS A 209 -5.78 -5.10 7.74
N VAL A 210 -5.57 -6.40 7.56
CA VAL A 210 -5.51 -7.01 6.24
C VAL A 210 -6.93 -7.37 5.81
N LEU A 211 -7.43 -6.63 4.83
CA LEU A 211 -8.69 -6.88 4.14
C LEU A 211 -8.44 -7.88 3.01
N ARG A 212 -9.33 -8.82 2.81
CA ARG A 212 -9.17 -9.85 1.77
C ARG A 212 -10.07 -9.54 0.58
N SER A 213 -9.48 -9.49 -0.62
CA SER A 213 -10.22 -9.48 -1.87
C SER A 213 -10.20 -10.86 -2.52
N ARG A 214 -11.33 -11.20 -3.16
CA ARG A 214 -11.44 -12.37 -4.07
C ARG A 214 -11.24 -11.98 -5.51
N ASP A 215 -11.07 -10.69 -5.79
CA ASP A 215 -10.80 -10.20 -7.14
C ASP A 215 -9.45 -10.74 -7.62
N ARG A 216 -9.36 -10.88 -8.93
CA ARG A 216 -8.06 -11.09 -9.58
C ARG A 216 -7.41 -9.74 -9.82
N TRP A 217 -6.16 -9.62 -9.38
CA TRP A 217 -5.33 -8.48 -9.72
C TRP A 217 -4.75 -8.66 -11.13
N TYR A 218 -4.65 -7.57 -11.89
CA TYR A 218 -4.00 -7.55 -13.18
C TYR A 218 -3.03 -6.37 -13.26
N GLY A 219 -1.80 -6.66 -13.74
CA GLY A 219 -0.79 -5.67 -14.07
C GLY A 219 -0.06 -6.11 -15.32
N VAL A 220 0.60 -5.18 -15.99
CA VAL A 220 1.43 -5.46 -17.17
C VAL A 220 2.90 -5.49 -16.73
N THR A 221 3.31 -6.60 -16.12
CA THR A 221 4.71 -6.81 -15.72
C THR A 221 5.58 -7.12 -16.94
N TYR A 222 5.05 -7.93 -17.85
CA TYR A 222 5.67 -8.29 -19.11
C TYR A 222 4.80 -7.80 -20.27
N LYS A 223 5.43 -7.53 -21.42
CA LYS A 223 4.70 -7.09 -22.63
C LYS A 223 3.62 -8.08 -23.04
N GLU A 224 3.88 -9.36 -22.83
CA GLU A 224 3.01 -10.48 -23.12
C GLU A 224 1.74 -10.50 -22.27
N ASP A 225 1.77 -9.92 -21.04
CA ASP A 225 0.62 -9.81 -20.14
C ASP A 225 -0.50 -8.94 -20.72
N LYS A 226 -0.14 -7.97 -21.59
CA LYS A 226 -1.11 -7.01 -22.15
C LYS A 226 -2.32 -7.69 -22.79
N GLY A 227 -2.10 -8.78 -23.53
CA GLY A 227 -3.19 -9.50 -24.20
C GLY A 227 -4.17 -10.12 -23.22
N SER A 228 -3.67 -10.74 -22.16
CA SER A 228 -4.50 -11.35 -21.12
C SER A 228 -5.29 -10.31 -20.32
N VAL A 229 -4.67 -9.16 -20.02
CA VAL A 229 -5.33 -8.05 -19.32
C VAL A 229 -6.47 -7.47 -20.17
N VAL A 230 -6.22 -7.20 -21.46
CA VAL A 230 -7.25 -6.68 -22.39
C VAL A 230 -8.43 -7.65 -22.49
N ASN A 231 -8.16 -8.95 -22.65
CA ASN A 231 -9.20 -9.97 -22.74
C ASN A 231 -10.01 -10.09 -21.43
N ALA A 232 -9.34 -9.99 -20.28
CA ALA A 232 -9.99 -10.03 -18.98
C ALA A 232 -10.94 -8.83 -18.80
N LEU A 233 -10.48 -7.60 -19.10
CA LEU A 233 -11.30 -6.39 -19.01
C LEU A 233 -12.46 -6.42 -20.02
N GLN A 234 -12.25 -6.93 -21.24
CA GLN A 234 -13.34 -7.11 -22.21
C GLN A 234 -14.37 -8.10 -21.71
N SER A 235 -13.95 -9.22 -21.14
CA SER A 235 -14.87 -10.21 -20.56
C SER A 235 -15.72 -9.63 -19.43
N MET A 236 -15.15 -8.75 -18.60
CA MET A 236 -15.89 -8.04 -17.53
C MET A 236 -16.94 -7.09 -18.11
N LYS A 237 -16.63 -6.39 -19.20
CA LYS A 237 -17.60 -5.56 -19.93
C LYS A 237 -18.73 -6.42 -20.52
N ASP A 238 -18.38 -7.52 -21.16
CA ASP A 238 -19.36 -8.43 -21.79
C ASP A 238 -20.33 -9.04 -20.75
N LYS A 239 -19.86 -9.20 -19.51
CA LYS A 239 -20.70 -9.63 -18.35
C LYS A 239 -21.48 -8.50 -17.69
N GLY A 240 -21.30 -7.26 -18.12
CA GLY A 240 -21.96 -6.09 -17.54
C GLY A 240 -21.39 -5.62 -16.20
N GLU A 241 -20.20 -6.10 -15.81
CA GLU A 241 -19.49 -5.63 -14.61
C GLU A 241 -18.99 -4.18 -14.79
N TYR A 242 -18.75 -3.77 -16.06
CA TYR A 242 -18.42 -2.40 -16.45
C TYR A 242 -19.30 -1.91 -17.59
N PRO A 243 -19.66 -0.62 -17.60
CA PRO A 243 -20.38 -0.04 -18.73
C PRO A 243 -19.47 0.04 -19.97
N ASP A 244 -20.08 0.05 -21.17
CA ASP A 244 -19.34 0.16 -22.44
C ASP A 244 -18.51 1.44 -22.53
N LYS A 245 -19.03 2.52 -21.93
CA LYS A 245 -18.32 3.82 -21.80
C LYS A 245 -18.21 4.18 -20.33
N ILE A 246 -16.98 4.26 -19.84
CA ILE A 246 -16.68 4.66 -18.46
C ILE A 246 -16.79 6.19 -18.32
N TRP A 247 -16.44 6.92 -19.38
CA TRP A 247 -16.47 8.38 -19.41
C TRP A 247 -17.61 8.85 -20.32
N LYS A 248 -18.35 9.85 -19.85
CA LYS A 248 -19.38 10.56 -20.63
C LYS A 248 -18.76 11.63 -21.51
#